data_6871bd39bc4c4e922541b06da58b1ab6
#
_entry.id   6871bd39bc4c4e922541b06da58b1ab6
#
_cell.length_a   1.000
_cell.length_b   1.000
_cell.length_c   1.000
_cell.angle_alpha   90.00
_cell.angle_beta   90.00
_cell.angle_gamma   90.00
#
_symmetry.space_group_name_H-M   'P 1'
#
loop_
_entity.id
_entity.type
_entity.pdbx_description
1 polymer ?
#
loop_
_entity_poly.entity_id
_entity_poly.type
_entity_poly.pdbx_seq_one_letter_code
_entity_poly.pdbx_strand_id
1 'polypeptide(L)'
;MMETLRDILDAAARGVFPPADGGTTVVPQACHRDAGVLSFTAHSVVFTDEDPEWVHATLRGLDCDALAATLNPRFLTAFLDRTGRRSETVDAMLVGDPLPGGPPLALREIEDAHHPRIAYARRRRDDIRAWTAEGGVLVTGRGVGGRLEVSVEVDADVRHRGLGRALVTAARHLVAEPLWAQVSPGNARSMRAFQAAGYRPVGAEAVLLAPAPRGVDGSAEDAGVTE
;
A
#
# COMPACT_ATOMS: atom_id res chain seq x y z
N MET A 1 -13.05 23.21 5.01
CA MET A 1 -11.64 22.75 4.88
C MET A 1 -11.70 21.54 3.95
N MET A 2 -10.91 21.50 2.90
CA MET A 2 -10.90 20.33 2.00
C MET A 2 -10.25 19.16 2.75
N GLU A 3 -10.90 18.00 2.74
CA GLU A 3 -10.38 16.78 3.35
C GLU A 3 -9.13 16.32 2.60
N THR A 4 -8.04 16.07 3.32
CA THR A 4 -6.79 15.61 2.71
C THR A 4 -6.79 14.09 2.57
N LEU A 5 -5.90 13.56 1.71
CA LEU A 5 -5.69 12.11 1.61
C LEU A 5 -5.38 11.48 2.97
N ARG A 6 -4.62 12.18 3.82
CA ARG A 6 -4.29 11.73 5.17
C ARG A 6 -5.53 11.65 6.06
N ASP A 7 -6.40 12.66 6.03
CA ASP A 7 -7.63 12.68 6.83
C ASP A 7 -8.55 11.50 6.48
N ILE A 8 -8.69 11.21 5.18
CA ILE A 8 -9.48 10.09 4.67
C ILE A 8 -8.91 8.75 5.15
N LEU A 9 -7.59 8.56 5.07
CA LEU A 9 -6.93 7.33 5.54
C LEU A 9 -7.05 7.17 7.05
N ASP A 10 -6.84 8.23 7.82
CA ASP A 10 -6.97 8.19 9.27
C ASP A 10 -8.42 7.92 9.71
N ALA A 11 -9.41 8.43 8.98
CA ALA A 11 -10.82 8.11 9.20
C ALA A 11 -11.11 6.62 8.88
N ALA A 12 -10.67 6.14 7.74
CA ALA A 12 -10.84 4.74 7.33
C ALA A 12 -10.18 3.75 8.30
N ALA A 13 -9.01 4.11 8.86
CA ALA A 13 -8.37 3.34 9.91
C ALA A 13 -9.23 3.19 11.16
N ARG A 14 -10.07 4.16 11.47
CA ARG A 14 -11.06 4.12 12.57
C ARG A 14 -12.41 3.50 12.18
N GLY A 15 -12.56 3.03 10.94
CA GLY A 15 -13.81 2.47 10.41
C GLY A 15 -14.81 3.53 9.95
N VAL A 16 -14.39 4.76 9.77
CA VAL A 16 -15.20 5.85 9.19
C VAL A 16 -14.81 6.00 7.72
N PHE A 17 -15.71 5.63 6.82
CA PHE A 17 -15.47 5.61 5.39
C PHE A 17 -16.18 6.78 4.69
N PRO A 18 -15.72 7.16 3.48
CA PRO A 18 -16.49 8.03 2.60
C PRO A 18 -17.92 7.50 2.38
N PRO A 19 -18.89 8.36 2.02
CA PRO A 19 -20.26 7.94 1.84
C PRO A 19 -20.38 6.91 0.70
N ALA A 20 -21.20 5.88 0.88
CA ALA A 20 -21.42 4.85 -0.14
C ALA A 20 -22.42 5.36 -1.22
N ASP A 21 -22.02 6.36 -1.99
CA ASP A 21 -22.87 7.13 -2.92
C ASP A 21 -22.58 6.88 -4.42
N GLY A 22 -21.66 5.95 -4.71
CA GLY A 22 -21.19 5.71 -6.08
C GLY A 22 -20.24 6.80 -6.61
N GLY A 23 -19.86 7.75 -5.75
CA GLY A 23 -19.09 8.92 -6.12
C GLY A 23 -17.57 8.69 -6.19
N THR A 24 -16.89 9.71 -6.71
CA THR A 24 -15.43 9.80 -6.75
C THR A 24 -15.00 11.17 -6.25
N THR A 25 -14.20 11.19 -5.19
CA THR A 25 -13.52 12.38 -4.69
C THR A 25 -12.12 12.47 -5.30
N VAL A 26 -11.74 13.66 -5.77
CA VAL A 26 -10.38 13.92 -6.25
C VAL A 26 -9.68 14.80 -5.23
N VAL A 27 -8.52 14.37 -4.75
CA VAL A 27 -7.69 15.12 -3.80
C VAL A 27 -6.26 15.28 -4.34
N PRO A 28 -5.54 16.33 -3.95
CA PRO A 28 -4.13 16.45 -4.31
C PRO A 28 -3.31 15.25 -3.80
N GLN A 29 -2.28 14.87 -4.56
CA GLN A 29 -1.31 13.88 -4.07
C GLN A 29 -0.52 14.45 -2.89
N ALA A 30 -0.23 13.61 -1.88
CA ALA A 30 0.47 14.05 -0.68
C ALA A 30 1.97 14.29 -0.92
N CYS A 31 2.55 13.66 -1.93
CA CYS A 31 3.95 13.83 -2.34
C CYS A 31 4.11 13.49 -3.83
N HIS A 32 5.23 13.91 -4.42
CA HIS A 32 5.49 13.66 -5.85
C HIS A 32 5.64 12.17 -6.19
N ARG A 33 6.03 11.33 -5.23
CA ARG A 33 6.25 9.89 -5.44
C ARG A 33 4.98 9.15 -5.85
N ASP A 34 3.86 9.41 -5.16
CA ASP A 34 2.66 8.59 -5.21
C ASP A 34 1.45 9.38 -5.73
N ALA A 35 0.81 8.88 -6.77
CA ALA A 35 -0.55 9.20 -7.18
C ALA A 35 -1.36 7.90 -7.24
N GLY A 36 -2.67 7.95 -7.40
CA GLY A 36 -3.41 6.71 -7.54
C GLY A 36 -4.88 6.78 -7.15
N VAL A 37 -5.40 5.60 -6.84
CA VAL A 37 -6.80 5.39 -6.49
C VAL A 37 -6.89 4.61 -5.19
N LEU A 38 -7.75 5.05 -4.28
CA LEU A 38 -8.26 4.26 -3.16
C LEU A 38 -9.74 3.99 -3.42
N SER A 39 -10.15 2.73 -3.39
CA SER A 39 -11.54 2.34 -3.56
C SER A 39 -12.06 1.74 -2.27
N PHE A 40 -13.09 2.38 -1.72
CA PHE A 40 -13.86 1.93 -0.56
C PHE A 40 -15.19 1.35 -1.01
N THR A 41 -16.05 0.97 -0.08
CA THR A 41 -17.41 0.51 -0.43
C THR A 41 -18.20 1.63 -1.12
N ALA A 42 -18.44 1.45 -2.42
CA ALA A 42 -19.24 2.35 -3.25
C ALA A 42 -18.76 3.82 -3.26
N HIS A 43 -17.49 4.08 -2.98
CA HIS A 43 -16.86 5.39 -3.13
C HIS A 43 -15.38 5.24 -3.43
N SER A 44 -14.85 6.09 -4.31
CA SER A 44 -13.43 6.09 -4.62
C SER A 44 -12.79 7.45 -4.37
N VAL A 45 -11.50 7.43 -4.05
CA VAL A 45 -10.68 8.62 -3.91
C VAL A 45 -9.54 8.54 -4.91
N VAL A 46 -9.49 9.48 -5.84
CA VAL A 46 -8.36 9.63 -6.76
C VAL A 46 -7.44 10.71 -6.20
N PHE A 47 -6.21 10.35 -5.87
CA PHE A 47 -5.22 11.30 -5.38
C PHE A 47 -4.20 11.61 -6.46
N THR A 48 -4.21 12.87 -6.92
CA THR A 48 -3.44 13.31 -8.08
C THR A 48 -3.36 14.83 -8.14
N ASP A 49 -2.36 15.35 -8.85
CA ASP A 49 -2.26 16.78 -9.20
C ASP A 49 -2.85 17.06 -10.60
N GLU A 50 -3.45 16.06 -11.26
CA GLU A 50 -4.19 16.25 -12.50
C GLU A 50 -5.51 16.98 -12.24
N ASP A 51 -6.03 17.63 -13.30
CA ASP A 51 -7.32 18.34 -13.26
C ASP A 51 -8.45 17.38 -12.83
N PRO A 52 -9.20 17.70 -11.76
CA PRO A 52 -10.35 16.90 -11.33
C PRO A 52 -11.39 16.70 -12.44
N GLU A 53 -11.60 17.69 -13.31
CA GLU A 53 -12.54 17.54 -14.42
C GLU A 53 -12.07 16.51 -15.44
N TRP A 54 -10.77 16.42 -15.71
CA TRP A 54 -10.22 15.35 -16.54
C TRP A 54 -10.48 13.96 -15.93
N VAL A 55 -10.30 13.80 -14.63
CA VAL A 55 -10.59 12.54 -13.92
C VAL A 55 -12.06 12.17 -14.09
N HIS A 56 -12.97 13.09 -13.77
CA HIS A 56 -14.41 12.85 -13.88
C HIS A 56 -14.86 12.62 -15.32
N ALA A 57 -14.33 13.35 -16.29
CA ALA A 57 -14.67 13.16 -17.71
C ALA A 57 -14.23 11.79 -18.21
N THR A 58 -13.02 11.35 -17.82
CA THR A 58 -12.48 10.02 -18.18
C THR A 58 -13.35 8.91 -17.59
N LEU A 59 -13.76 9.03 -16.32
CA LEU A 59 -14.63 8.04 -15.66
C LEU A 59 -16.02 8.00 -16.31
N ARG A 60 -16.63 9.15 -16.63
CA ARG A 60 -17.92 9.21 -17.34
C ARG A 60 -17.89 8.57 -18.74
N GLY A 61 -16.74 8.59 -19.39
CA GLY A 61 -16.53 7.96 -20.69
C GLY A 61 -16.42 6.44 -20.67
N LEU A 62 -16.39 5.81 -19.49
CA LEU A 62 -16.33 4.35 -19.37
C LEU A 62 -17.73 3.73 -19.42
N ASP A 63 -17.86 2.69 -20.24
CA ASP A 63 -19.05 1.84 -20.25
C ASP A 63 -18.87 0.71 -19.23
N CYS A 64 -19.02 1.05 -17.94
CA CYS A 64 -18.91 0.10 -16.83
C CYS A 64 -19.65 0.60 -15.59
N ASP A 65 -19.86 -0.29 -14.62
CA ASP A 65 -20.41 0.07 -13.32
C ASP A 65 -19.54 1.14 -12.64
N ALA A 66 -20.18 2.20 -12.14
CA ALA A 66 -19.52 3.30 -11.44
C ALA A 66 -18.68 2.81 -10.24
N LEU A 67 -19.13 1.76 -9.53
CA LEU A 67 -18.40 1.18 -8.40
C LEU A 67 -17.04 0.56 -8.80
N ALA A 68 -16.91 0.13 -10.06
CA ALA A 68 -15.70 -0.48 -10.59
C ALA A 68 -14.87 0.50 -11.43
N ALA A 69 -15.40 1.66 -11.77
CA ALA A 69 -14.85 2.55 -12.79
C ALA A 69 -13.40 2.98 -12.49
N THR A 70 -13.10 3.35 -11.26
CA THR A 70 -11.78 3.88 -10.86
C THR A 70 -10.66 2.83 -10.84
N LEU A 71 -11.00 1.55 -10.64
CA LEU A 71 -10.06 0.43 -10.74
C LEU A 71 -10.19 -0.34 -12.06
N ASN A 72 -11.02 0.16 -12.99
CA ASN A 72 -11.12 -0.42 -14.32
C ASN A 72 -9.79 -0.25 -15.08
N PRO A 73 -9.29 -1.30 -15.75
CA PRO A 73 -8.04 -1.21 -16.51
C PRO A 73 -8.00 -0.07 -17.52
N ARG A 74 -9.12 0.32 -18.13
CA ARG A 74 -9.18 1.45 -19.07
C ARG A 74 -8.90 2.77 -18.37
N PHE A 75 -9.48 3.01 -17.18
CA PHE A 75 -9.18 4.21 -16.40
C PHE A 75 -7.73 4.23 -15.96
N LEU A 76 -7.24 3.12 -15.40
CA LEU A 76 -5.86 3.01 -14.93
C LEU A 76 -4.87 3.23 -16.08
N THR A 77 -5.12 2.68 -17.27
CA THR A 77 -4.28 2.92 -18.46
C THR A 77 -4.29 4.40 -18.86
N ALA A 78 -5.47 5.03 -18.95
CA ALA A 78 -5.57 6.45 -19.27
C ALA A 78 -4.83 7.32 -18.24
N PHE A 79 -4.91 6.95 -16.95
CA PHE A 79 -4.22 7.66 -15.88
C PHE A 79 -2.69 7.48 -15.97
N LEU A 80 -2.21 6.27 -16.27
CA LEU A 80 -0.78 5.99 -16.49
C LEU A 80 -0.23 6.78 -17.70
N ASP A 81 -0.95 6.74 -18.80
CA ASP A 81 -0.58 7.46 -20.04
C ASP A 81 -0.54 8.98 -19.82
N ARG A 82 -1.53 9.51 -19.10
CA ARG A 82 -1.63 10.94 -18.79
C ARG A 82 -0.49 11.43 -17.91
N THR A 83 -0.08 10.63 -16.92
CA THR A 83 0.90 11.03 -15.89
C THR A 83 2.31 10.53 -16.17
N GLY A 84 2.52 9.64 -17.14
CA GLY A 84 3.79 8.97 -17.39
C GLY A 84 4.26 8.08 -16.23
N ARG A 85 3.36 7.74 -15.29
CA ARG A 85 3.64 6.92 -14.11
C ARG A 85 3.60 5.43 -14.43
N ARG A 86 3.96 4.61 -13.45
CA ARG A 86 3.90 3.15 -13.53
C ARG A 86 3.08 2.61 -12.37
N SER A 87 2.35 1.52 -12.59
CA SER A 87 1.68 0.75 -11.54
C SER A 87 2.13 -0.70 -11.61
N GLU A 88 2.21 -1.37 -10.47
CA GLU A 88 2.59 -2.78 -10.40
C GLU A 88 1.35 -3.66 -10.30
N THR A 89 0.41 -3.31 -9.42
CA THR A 89 -0.78 -4.11 -9.17
C THR A 89 -1.88 -3.26 -8.53
N VAL A 90 -3.08 -3.85 -8.48
CA VAL A 90 -4.14 -3.41 -7.59
C VAL A 90 -4.05 -4.25 -6.33
N ASP A 91 -3.95 -3.61 -5.17
CA ASP A 91 -3.79 -4.28 -3.89
C ASP A 91 -5.03 -4.15 -3.02
N ALA A 92 -5.30 -5.15 -2.21
CA ALA A 92 -6.21 -5.02 -1.08
C ALA A 92 -5.52 -4.20 0.02
N MET A 93 -6.23 -3.20 0.54
CA MET A 93 -5.81 -2.42 1.70
C MET A 93 -6.28 -3.09 2.98
N LEU A 94 -5.35 -3.37 3.88
CA LEU A 94 -5.66 -3.88 5.21
C LEU A 94 -5.10 -2.93 6.28
N VAL A 95 -5.77 -2.86 7.42
CA VAL A 95 -5.31 -2.08 8.57
C VAL A 95 -5.41 -2.88 9.86
N GLY A 96 -4.39 -2.77 10.71
CA GLY A 96 -4.34 -3.38 12.04
C GLY A 96 -4.05 -2.32 13.10
N ASP A 97 -4.82 -2.33 14.18
CA ASP A 97 -4.58 -1.43 15.30
C ASP A 97 -3.35 -1.86 16.10
N PRO A 98 -2.63 -0.94 16.78
CA PRO A 98 -1.56 -1.28 17.70
C PRO A 98 -1.98 -2.29 18.73
N LEU A 99 -1.05 -3.12 19.19
CA LEU A 99 -1.27 -4.07 20.28
C LEU A 99 -0.45 -3.66 21.52
N PRO A 100 -1.01 -3.81 22.71
CA PRO A 100 -0.28 -3.54 23.96
C PRO A 100 0.76 -4.63 24.22
N GLY A 101 1.75 -4.29 25.05
CA GLY A 101 2.80 -5.22 25.49
C GLY A 101 3.91 -5.41 24.45
N GLY A 102 4.81 -6.34 24.71
CA GLY A 102 5.93 -6.64 23.81
C GLY A 102 5.54 -7.62 22.70
N PRO A 103 6.31 -7.64 21.59
CA PRO A 103 6.07 -8.57 20.50
C PRO A 103 6.25 -10.02 20.94
N PRO A 104 5.46 -10.96 20.41
CA PRO A 104 5.54 -12.38 20.73
C PRO A 104 6.74 -13.09 20.09
N LEU A 105 7.59 -12.35 19.38
CA LEU A 105 8.72 -12.81 18.61
C LEU A 105 9.95 -11.99 19.01
N ALA A 106 11.10 -12.66 19.22
CA ALA A 106 12.36 -11.98 19.44
C ALA A 106 12.78 -11.27 18.13
N LEU A 107 12.78 -9.96 18.16
CA LEU A 107 13.16 -9.11 17.03
C LEU A 107 14.44 -8.34 17.36
N ARG A 108 15.33 -8.25 16.38
CA ARG A 108 16.52 -7.40 16.43
C ARG A 108 16.39 -6.33 15.35
N GLU A 109 16.45 -5.07 15.73
CA GLU A 109 16.48 -3.96 14.76
C GLU A 109 17.74 -3.99 13.93
N ILE A 110 17.61 -3.71 12.64
CA ILE A 110 18.70 -3.75 11.66
C ILE A 110 18.67 -2.53 10.73
N GLU A 111 19.85 -2.11 10.29
CA GLU A 111 20.04 -1.02 9.31
C GLU A 111 20.64 -1.52 7.99
N ASP A 112 20.46 -2.79 7.66
CA ASP A 112 21.05 -3.39 6.46
C ASP A 112 20.49 -2.77 5.18
N ALA A 113 21.29 -1.89 4.58
CA ALA A 113 20.91 -1.20 3.34
C ALA A 113 20.84 -2.14 2.13
N HIS A 114 21.50 -3.28 2.18
CA HIS A 114 21.61 -4.22 1.07
C HIS A 114 20.51 -5.30 1.08
N HIS A 115 19.78 -5.45 2.18
CA HIS A 115 18.67 -6.40 2.21
C HIS A 115 17.61 -6.02 1.18
N PRO A 116 17.23 -6.92 0.23
CA PRO A 116 16.32 -6.58 -0.89
C PRO A 116 14.99 -5.97 -0.42
N ARG A 117 14.40 -6.50 0.65
CA ARG A 117 13.15 -5.98 1.22
C ARG A 117 13.29 -4.55 1.75
N ILE A 118 14.40 -4.24 2.40
CA ILE A 118 14.68 -2.89 2.92
C ILE A 118 14.94 -1.92 1.77
N ALA A 119 15.75 -2.33 0.79
CA ALA A 119 16.01 -1.54 -0.41
C ALA A 119 14.72 -1.25 -1.21
N TYR A 120 13.83 -2.23 -1.33
CA TYR A 120 12.51 -2.04 -1.94
C TYR A 120 11.66 -1.03 -1.14
N ALA A 121 11.60 -1.17 0.18
CA ALA A 121 10.83 -0.27 1.03
C ALA A 121 11.32 1.17 0.95
N ARG A 122 12.64 1.41 0.92
CA ARG A 122 13.24 2.75 0.80
C ARG A 122 12.85 3.51 -0.48
N ARG A 123 12.51 2.81 -1.55
CA ARG A 123 12.02 3.44 -2.78
C ARG A 123 10.57 3.90 -2.71
N ARG A 124 9.82 3.42 -1.71
CA ARG A 124 8.37 3.58 -1.61
C ARG A 124 7.91 4.27 -0.34
N ARG A 125 8.77 4.32 0.68
CA ARG A 125 8.42 4.79 2.02
C ARG A 125 9.54 5.64 2.58
N ASP A 126 9.15 6.57 3.43
CA ASP A 126 10.03 7.38 4.27
C ASP A 126 10.10 6.77 5.69
N ASP A 127 11.01 7.24 6.53
CA ASP A 127 11.16 6.82 7.94
C ASP A 127 11.18 5.30 8.12
N ILE A 128 11.99 4.63 7.30
CA ILE A 128 12.12 3.16 7.30
C ILE A 128 12.76 2.68 8.60
N ARG A 129 12.08 1.71 9.25
CA ARG A 129 12.65 0.88 10.31
C ARG A 129 12.51 -0.59 9.94
N ALA A 130 13.53 -1.36 10.25
CA ALA A 130 13.56 -2.78 9.90
C ALA A 130 14.03 -3.65 11.07
N TRP A 131 13.44 -4.83 11.16
CA TRP A 131 13.80 -5.83 12.16
C TRP A 131 13.95 -7.19 11.51
N THR A 132 14.82 -8.00 12.09
CA THR A 132 15.00 -9.40 11.71
C THR A 132 14.61 -10.32 12.86
N ALA A 133 14.06 -11.47 12.50
CA ALA A 133 13.94 -12.67 13.31
C ALA A 133 14.60 -13.82 12.57
N GLU A 134 14.77 -14.97 13.20
CA GLU A 134 15.29 -16.16 12.52
C GLU A 134 14.37 -16.54 11.34
N GLY A 135 14.91 -16.44 10.13
CA GLY A 135 14.20 -16.77 8.88
C GLY A 135 13.24 -15.71 8.37
N GLY A 136 13.31 -14.45 8.82
CA GLY A 136 12.44 -13.42 8.27
C GLY A 136 12.81 -11.99 8.63
N VAL A 137 12.27 -11.06 7.84
CA VAL A 137 12.46 -9.62 7.98
C VAL A 137 11.10 -8.91 8.02
N LEU A 138 11.02 -7.91 8.88
CA LEU A 138 9.89 -7.01 9.05
C LEU A 138 10.37 -5.58 8.77
N VAL A 139 9.65 -4.84 7.94
CA VAL A 139 9.95 -3.44 7.63
C VAL A 139 8.70 -2.60 7.82
N THR A 140 8.84 -1.46 8.48
CA THR A 140 7.81 -0.40 8.53
C THR A 140 8.33 0.89 7.89
N GLY A 141 7.43 1.79 7.50
CA GLY A 141 7.78 3.11 6.98
C GLY A 141 6.55 3.90 6.55
N ARG A 142 6.72 5.19 6.30
CA ARG A 142 5.68 6.11 5.85
C ARG A 142 5.47 6.00 4.34
N GLY A 143 4.30 5.52 3.93
CA GLY A 143 3.92 5.36 2.53
C GLY A 143 2.84 6.35 2.08
N VAL A 144 1.88 5.85 1.32
CA VAL A 144 0.79 6.62 0.70
C VAL A 144 0.08 7.52 1.72
N GLY A 145 -0.02 8.81 1.41
CA GLY A 145 -0.65 9.79 2.30
C GLY A 145 0.02 9.91 3.68
N GLY A 146 1.25 9.42 3.85
CA GLY A 146 1.98 9.42 5.11
C GLY A 146 1.52 8.36 6.12
N ARG A 147 0.61 7.44 5.75
CA ARG A 147 0.20 6.32 6.61
C ARG A 147 1.39 5.42 6.93
N LEU A 148 1.40 4.81 8.11
CA LEU A 148 2.44 3.86 8.49
C LEU A 148 2.14 2.49 7.85
N GLU A 149 3.07 1.97 7.09
CA GLU A 149 2.91 0.72 6.34
C GLU A 149 3.89 -0.35 6.80
N VAL A 150 3.49 -1.61 6.65
CA VAL A 150 4.30 -2.79 6.98
C VAL A 150 4.51 -3.68 5.77
N SER A 151 5.69 -4.26 5.66
CA SER A 151 5.96 -5.38 4.79
C SER A 151 6.84 -6.41 5.49
N VAL A 152 6.65 -7.68 5.14
CA VAL A 152 7.43 -8.79 5.70
C VAL A 152 7.96 -9.69 4.59
N GLU A 153 9.06 -10.35 4.88
CA GLU A 153 9.61 -11.41 4.05
C GLU A 153 9.94 -12.60 4.93
N VAL A 154 9.66 -13.80 4.43
CA VAL A 154 9.97 -15.06 5.12
C VAL A 154 10.83 -15.89 4.18
N ASP A 155 11.98 -16.34 4.70
CA ASP A 155 12.92 -17.14 3.94
C ASP A 155 12.29 -18.43 3.45
N ALA A 156 12.67 -18.87 2.25
CA ALA A 156 12.00 -19.96 1.56
C ALA A 156 11.96 -21.27 2.35
N ASP A 157 13.04 -21.58 3.07
CA ASP A 157 13.22 -22.82 3.84
C ASP A 157 12.41 -22.88 5.15
N VAL A 158 11.94 -21.73 5.66
CA VAL A 158 11.13 -21.66 6.88
C VAL A 158 9.67 -21.26 6.64
N ARG A 159 9.25 -21.16 5.37
CA ARG A 159 7.86 -20.89 5.01
C ARG A 159 6.92 -21.97 5.56
N HIS A 160 5.62 -21.65 5.64
CA HIS A 160 4.54 -22.53 6.12
C HIS A 160 4.59 -22.93 7.58
N ARG A 161 5.44 -22.29 8.39
CA ARG A 161 5.58 -22.54 9.85
C ARG A 161 4.94 -21.45 10.72
N GLY A 162 4.15 -20.55 10.12
CA GLY A 162 3.47 -19.46 10.83
C GLY A 162 4.29 -18.20 11.04
N LEU A 163 5.58 -18.15 10.63
CA LEU A 163 6.46 -17.01 10.86
C LEU A 163 5.92 -15.71 10.25
N GLY A 164 5.37 -15.74 9.03
CA GLY A 164 4.77 -14.54 8.42
C GLY A 164 3.66 -13.92 9.28
N ARG A 165 2.76 -14.76 9.84
CA ARG A 165 1.75 -14.28 10.80
C ARG A 165 2.39 -13.72 12.06
N ALA A 166 3.39 -14.39 12.62
CA ALA A 166 4.09 -13.94 13.81
C ALA A 166 4.77 -12.57 13.60
N LEU A 167 5.42 -12.36 12.43
CA LEU A 167 6.05 -11.09 12.07
C LEU A 167 5.04 -9.95 11.96
N VAL A 168 3.92 -10.14 11.24
CA VAL A 168 2.91 -9.08 11.07
C VAL A 168 2.13 -8.82 12.38
N THR A 169 2.01 -9.81 13.26
CA THR A 169 1.49 -9.61 14.62
C THR A 169 2.49 -8.78 15.44
N ALA A 170 3.77 -9.16 15.42
CA ALA A 170 4.83 -8.46 16.12
C ALA A 170 4.95 -6.99 15.70
N ALA A 171 4.73 -6.68 14.42
CA ALA A 171 4.73 -5.32 13.90
C ALA A 171 3.74 -4.41 14.65
N ARG A 172 2.57 -4.92 15.02
CA ARG A 172 1.53 -4.17 15.74
C ARG A 172 1.93 -3.81 17.18
N HIS A 173 2.89 -4.54 17.77
CA HIS A 173 3.44 -4.22 19.09
C HIS A 173 4.57 -3.18 19.04
N LEU A 174 5.11 -2.88 17.85
CA LEU A 174 6.21 -1.94 17.66
C LEU A 174 5.76 -0.51 17.34
N VAL A 175 4.46 -0.30 17.18
CA VAL A 175 3.90 0.97 16.71
C VAL A 175 2.81 1.48 17.66
N ALA A 176 2.56 2.79 17.63
CA ALA A 176 1.54 3.46 18.45
C ALA A 176 0.33 3.94 17.63
N GLU A 177 0.30 3.67 16.33
CA GLU A 177 -0.74 4.11 15.40
C GLU A 177 -1.17 2.96 14.48
N PRO A 178 -2.31 3.07 13.78
CA PRO A 178 -2.76 2.05 12.85
C PRO A 178 -1.73 1.71 11.80
N LEU A 179 -1.52 0.42 11.56
CA LEU A 179 -0.50 -0.12 10.68
C LEU A 179 -1.16 -0.71 9.42
N TRP A 180 -0.78 -0.19 8.26
CA TRP A 180 -1.35 -0.55 6.98
C TRP A 180 -0.54 -1.61 6.26
N ALA A 181 -1.23 -2.45 5.50
CA ALA A 181 -0.62 -3.42 4.60
C ALA A 181 -1.31 -3.41 3.24
N GLN A 182 -0.48 -3.51 2.21
CA GLN A 182 -0.92 -3.70 0.83
C GLN A 182 -0.67 -5.15 0.46
N VAL A 183 -1.69 -5.83 -0.01
CA VAL A 183 -1.58 -7.23 -0.36
C VAL A 183 -2.23 -7.47 -1.71
N SER A 184 -1.44 -7.93 -2.68
CA SER A 184 -1.98 -8.35 -3.97
C SER A 184 -3.06 -9.42 -3.76
N PRO A 185 -4.25 -9.31 -4.37
CA PRO A 185 -5.33 -10.29 -4.23
C PRO A 185 -4.93 -11.70 -4.62
N GLY A 186 -3.97 -11.85 -5.54
CA GLY A 186 -3.39 -13.15 -5.91
C GLY A 186 -2.54 -13.79 -4.82
N ASN A 187 -2.06 -13.02 -3.83
CA ASN A 187 -1.27 -13.53 -2.72
C ASN A 187 -2.16 -13.96 -1.54
N ALA A 188 -2.91 -15.04 -1.73
CA ALA A 188 -3.82 -15.57 -0.72
C ALA A 188 -3.12 -15.99 0.59
N ARG A 189 -1.82 -16.30 0.56
CA ARG A 189 -1.05 -16.64 1.76
C ARG A 189 -0.84 -15.43 2.63
N SER A 190 -0.35 -14.33 2.06
CA SER A 190 -0.20 -13.06 2.79
C SER A 190 -1.54 -12.55 3.28
N MET A 191 -2.58 -12.59 2.44
CA MET A 191 -3.93 -12.19 2.83
C MET A 191 -4.38 -12.91 4.12
N ARG A 192 -4.29 -14.25 4.15
CA ARG A 192 -4.66 -15.04 5.34
C ARG A 192 -3.76 -14.76 6.54
N ALA A 193 -2.45 -14.52 6.33
CA ALA A 193 -1.53 -14.22 7.42
C ALA A 193 -1.87 -12.89 8.10
N PHE A 194 -2.12 -11.84 7.33
CA PHE A 194 -2.54 -10.53 7.84
C PHE A 194 -3.91 -10.60 8.53
N GLN A 195 -4.92 -11.24 7.93
CA GLN A 195 -6.23 -11.40 8.55
C GLN A 195 -6.15 -12.19 9.86
N ALA A 196 -5.39 -13.30 9.89
CA ALA A 196 -5.19 -14.10 11.10
C ALA A 196 -4.37 -13.36 12.18
N ALA A 197 -3.64 -12.31 11.83
CA ALA A 197 -2.97 -11.40 12.73
C ALA A 197 -3.85 -10.22 13.17
N GLY A 198 -5.13 -10.19 12.76
CA GLY A 198 -6.12 -9.18 13.16
C GLY A 198 -6.08 -7.90 12.31
N TYR A 199 -5.49 -7.94 11.12
CA TYR A 199 -5.68 -6.88 10.13
C TYR A 199 -7.03 -7.08 9.43
N ARG A 200 -7.77 -5.99 9.28
CA ARG A 200 -9.07 -5.99 8.59
C ARG A 200 -8.95 -5.36 7.20
N PRO A 201 -9.57 -5.91 6.15
CA PRO A 201 -9.64 -5.25 4.86
C PRO A 201 -10.53 -4.01 4.96
N VAL A 202 -10.11 -2.93 4.30
CA VAL A 202 -10.82 -1.64 4.28
C VAL A 202 -11.13 -1.14 2.87
N GLY A 203 -10.53 -1.74 1.86
CA GLY A 203 -10.73 -1.37 0.47
C GLY A 203 -9.66 -1.94 -0.45
N ALA A 204 -9.53 -1.34 -1.61
CA ALA A 204 -8.48 -1.68 -2.58
C ALA A 204 -7.80 -0.40 -3.07
N GLU A 205 -6.58 -0.52 -3.58
CA GLU A 205 -5.83 0.61 -4.12
C GLU A 205 -5.05 0.25 -5.37
N ALA A 206 -4.84 1.24 -6.22
CA ALA A 206 -3.87 1.22 -7.29
C ALA A 206 -2.91 2.41 -7.11
N VAL A 207 -1.66 2.14 -6.75
CA VAL A 207 -0.65 3.19 -6.56
C VAL A 207 0.15 3.35 -7.85
N LEU A 208 0.21 4.60 -8.33
CA LEU A 208 0.94 5.01 -9.51
C LEU A 208 2.23 5.73 -9.08
N LEU A 209 3.34 5.09 -9.33
CA LEU A 209 4.66 5.57 -8.95
C LEU A 209 5.20 6.56 -9.96
N ALA A 210 5.81 7.62 -9.49
CA ALA A 210 6.52 8.57 -10.35
C ALA A 210 7.53 7.85 -11.24
N PRO A 211 7.75 8.31 -12.48
CA PRO A 211 8.81 7.79 -13.32
C PRO A 211 10.16 7.96 -12.61
N ALA A 212 11.07 7.01 -12.82
CA ALA A 212 12.42 7.16 -12.30
C ALA A 212 13.06 8.46 -12.85
N PRO A 213 13.85 9.21 -12.07
CA PRO A 213 14.57 10.37 -12.57
C PRO A 213 15.35 9.99 -13.83
N ARG A 214 15.19 10.77 -14.91
CA ARG A 214 16.00 10.56 -16.12
C ARG A 214 17.44 10.90 -15.77
N GLY A 215 18.29 9.88 -15.72
CA GLY A 215 19.73 10.06 -15.57
C GLY A 215 20.31 9.31 -14.38
N VAL A 216 20.43 8.02 -14.51
CA VAL A 216 21.62 7.20 -14.24
C VAL A 216 21.41 5.92 -15.06
N ASP A 217 21.97 5.86 -16.25
CA ASP A 217 22.18 4.60 -16.97
C ASP A 217 23.08 3.73 -16.09
N GLY A 218 22.51 2.70 -15.54
CA GLY A 218 23.15 1.63 -14.79
C GLY A 218 22.24 0.44 -14.89
N SER A 219 22.46 -0.36 -15.92
CA SER A 219 21.89 -1.69 -16.13
C SER A 219 21.82 -2.47 -14.80
N ALA A 220 20.63 -2.65 -14.29
CA ALA A 220 20.31 -3.71 -13.37
C ALA A 220 19.08 -4.41 -13.95
N GLU A 221 19.36 -5.55 -14.55
CA GLU A 221 18.40 -6.50 -15.05
C GLU A 221 17.31 -6.77 -14.04
N ASP A 222 16.11 -6.77 -14.56
CA ASP A 222 14.86 -7.22 -13.97
C ASP A 222 15.03 -8.67 -13.47
N ALA A 223 15.46 -8.83 -12.22
CA ALA A 223 15.43 -10.12 -11.55
C ALA A 223 13.98 -10.35 -11.15
N GLY A 224 13.27 -11.05 -12.00
CA GLY A 224 11.90 -11.47 -11.82
C GLY A 224 11.67 -12.02 -10.40
N VAL A 225 10.71 -11.44 -9.72
CA VAL A 225 10.11 -12.04 -8.53
C VAL A 225 9.23 -13.19 -9.02
N THR A 226 9.83 -14.35 -9.15
CA THR A 226 9.08 -15.60 -9.32
C THR A 226 8.80 -16.18 -7.94
N GLU A 227 7.49 -16.37 -7.67
CA GLU A 227 6.78 -17.29 -6.77
C GLU A 227 7.04 -17.19 -5.26
#